data_4ebc7f0bd88f572b785eebaab1a50d81
#
_entry.id   4ebc7f0bd88f572b785eebaab1a50d81
#
_cell.length_a   1.000
_cell.length_b   1.000
_cell.length_c   1.000
_cell.angle_alpha   90.00
_cell.angle_beta   90.00
_cell.angle_gamma   90.00
#
_symmetry.space_group_name_H-M   'P 1'
#
loop_
_entity.id
_entity.type
_entity.pdbx_description
1 polymer ?
#
loop_
_entity_poly.entity_id
_entity_poly.type
_entity_poly.pdbx_seq_one_letter_code
_entity_poly.pdbx_strand_id
1 'polypeptide(L)'
;NKHLDTYVLKPTAQVYSDVTPTLIQKGVSNGLHYIRTPVDVVLFALQGNGEQFSNAMGRLLLNTLGLGVLDIASEAKIPRLHTNVGETMGHWGVPPGPYVVLPILGGGSLRATTGKMVDRQFSVQNRWDDELNMTVSALDVIDTRKQFLKTDNLMTSIMLDEYSFVRDILLQREQQQIENLD
;
A
#
# COMPACT_ATOMS: atom_id res chain seq x y z
N ASN A 1 -13.81 4.87 -12.09
CA ASN A 1 -13.16 3.60 -11.74
C ASN A 1 -14.12 2.53 -11.18
N LYS A 2 -15.36 2.89 -10.81
CA LYS A 2 -16.35 1.94 -10.26
C LYS A 2 -16.65 0.79 -11.23
N HIS A 3 -16.79 1.08 -12.53
CA HIS A 3 -16.99 0.04 -13.55
C HIS A 3 -15.80 -0.92 -13.66
N LEU A 4 -14.57 -0.42 -13.66
CA LEU A 4 -13.36 -1.25 -13.67
C LEU A 4 -13.29 -2.16 -12.44
N ASP A 5 -13.61 -1.61 -11.27
CA ASP A 5 -13.64 -2.39 -10.03
C ASP A 5 -14.71 -3.48 -10.07
N THR A 6 -15.94 -3.13 -10.43
CA THR A 6 -17.09 -4.05 -10.40
C THR A 6 -16.96 -5.19 -11.43
N TYR A 7 -16.48 -4.88 -12.64
CA TYR A 7 -16.48 -5.86 -13.74
C TYR A 7 -15.15 -6.59 -13.92
N VAL A 8 -14.04 -6.06 -13.38
CA VAL A 8 -12.71 -6.65 -13.58
C VAL A 8 -12.05 -6.98 -12.24
N LEU A 9 -11.79 -5.99 -11.38
CA LEU A 9 -10.96 -6.19 -10.20
C LEU A 9 -11.64 -7.08 -9.16
N LYS A 10 -12.90 -6.84 -8.86
CA LYS A 10 -13.65 -7.62 -7.86
C LYS A 10 -13.80 -9.09 -8.26
N PRO A 11 -14.29 -9.46 -9.47
CA PRO A 11 -14.37 -10.86 -9.86
C PRO A 11 -13.00 -11.53 -9.92
N THR A 12 -11.96 -10.85 -10.43
CA THR A 12 -10.61 -11.40 -10.47
C THR A 12 -10.06 -11.68 -9.07
N ALA A 13 -10.25 -10.74 -8.13
CA ALA A 13 -9.83 -10.92 -6.73
C ALA A 13 -10.61 -12.05 -6.03
N GLN A 14 -11.89 -12.24 -6.36
CA GLN A 14 -12.68 -13.37 -5.84
C GLN A 14 -12.14 -14.70 -6.36
N VAL A 15 -11.94 -14.84 -7.67
CA VAL A 15 -11.38 -16.05 -8.27
C VAL A 15 -10.00 -16.35 -7.69
N TYR A 16 -9.14 -15.34 -7.55
CA TYR A 16 -7.84 -15.49 -6.90
C TYR A 16 -7.97 -15.99 -5.46
N SER A 17 -8.90 -15.43 -4.69
CA SER A 17 -9.16 -15.85 -3.30
C SER A 17 -9.66 -17.28 -3.19
N ASP A 18 -10.53 -17.71 -4.11
CA ASP A 18 -11.21 -19.00 -4.05
C ASP A 18 -10.35 -20.15 -4.60
N VAL A 19 -9.57 -19.89 -5.64
CA VAL A 19 -8.76 -20.90 -6.33
C VAL A 19 -7.36 -21.06 -5.73
N THR A 20 -6.77 -19.97 -5.22
CA THR A 20 -5.38 -20.00 -4.73
C THR A 20 -5.33 -20.45 -3.27
N PRO A 21 -4.52 -21.47 -2.92
CA PRO A 21 -4.32 -21.88 -1.53
C PRO A 21 -3.84 -20.74 -0.64
N THR A 22 -4.31 -20.70 0.60
CA THR A 22 -4.01 -19.61 1.55
C THR A 22 -2.52 -19.42 1.82
N LEU A 23 -1.71 -20.48 1.77
CA LEU A 23 -0.25 -20.40 1.90
C LEU A 23 0.38 -19.64 0.74
N ILE A 24 -0.07 -19.89 -0.49
CA ILE A 24 0.41 -19.19 -1.68
C ILE A 24 -0.01 -17.72 -1.62
N GLN A 25 -1.26 -17.43 -1.25
CA GLN A 25 -1.74 -16.06 -1.06
C GLN A 25 -0.88 -15.29 -0.04
N LYS A 26 -0.55 -15.91 1.10
CA LYS A 26 0.34 -15.32 2.10
C LYS A 26 1.75 -15.09 1.55
N GLY A 27 2.31 -16.05 0.84
CA GLY A 27 3.63 -15.92 0.22
C GLY A 27 3.69 -14.78 -0.79
N VAL A 28 2.67 -14.65 -1.65
CA VAL A 28 2.55 -13.54 -2.61
C VAL A 28 2.46 -12.20 -1.86
N SER A 29 1.56 -12.08 -0.88
CA SER A 29 1.41 -10.87 -0.08
C SER A 29 2.72 -10.47 0.63
N ASN A 30 3.42 -11.44 1.24
CA ASN A 30 4.70 -11.20 1.89
C ASN A 30 5.77 -10.74 0.89
N GLY A 31 5.86 -11.38 -0.28
CA GLY A 31 6.78 -10.99 -1.35
C GLY A 31 6.54 -9.57 -1.85
N LEU A 32 5.29 -9.19 -2.06
CA LEU A 32 4.91 -7.84 -2.48
C LEU A 32 5.31 -6.79 -1.42
N HIS A 33 5.09 -7.08 -0.13
CA HIS A 33 5.56 -6.20 0.95
C HIS A 33 7.09 -6.14 1.05
N TYR A 34 7.76 -7.30 0.91
CA TYR A 34 9.22 -7.36 0.96
C TYR A 34 9.89 -6.50 -0.12
N ILE A 35 9.36 -6.52 -1.34
CA ILE A 35 9.86 -5.70 -2.47
C ILE A 35 9.78 -4.19 -2.15
N ARG A 36 8.80 -3.76 -1.36
CA ARG A 36 8.62 -2.35 -0.95
C ARG A 36 9.49 -1.95 0.24
N THR A 37 9.85 -2.90 1.10
CA THR A 37 10.58 -2.63 2.35
C THR A 37 11.85 -1.78 2.16
N PRO A 38 12.69 -1.96 1.12
CA PRO A 38 13.85 -1.08 0.90
C PRO A 38 13.48 0.40 0.73
N VAL A 39 12.35 0.69 0.09
CA VAL A 39 11.85 2.06 -0.07
C VAL A 39 11.38 2.62 1.28
N ASP A 40 10.66 1.82 2.07
CA ASP A 40 10.23 2.20 3.41
C ASP A 40 11.42 2.55 4.31
N VAL A 41 12.51 1.75 4.27
CA VAL A 41 13.75 2.02 5.02
C VAL A 41 14.32 3.39 4.67
N VAL A 42 14.41 3.72 3.38
CA VAL A 42 14.93 5.03 2.94
C VAL A 42 14.01 6.16 3.38
N LEU A 43 12.70 6.01 3.24
CA LEU A 43 11.73 7.03 3.59
C LEU A 43 11.69 7.29 5.10
N PHE A 44 11.74 6.25 5.95
CA PHE A 44 11.83 6.43 7.40
C PHE A 44 13.14 7.09 7.84
N ALA A 45 14.25 6.81 7.16
CA ALA A 45 15.50 7.54 7.37
C ALA A 45 15.37 9.04 7.01
N LEU A 46 14.69 9.36 5.90
CA LEU A 46 14.43 10.73 5.47
C LEU A 46 13.45 11.47 6.42
N GLN A 47 12.56 10.76 7.08
CA GLN A 47 11.68 11.30 8.12
C GLN A 47 12.40 11.53 9.46
N GLY A 48 13.60 10.99 9.63
CA GLY A 48 14.35 11.06 10.90
C GLY A 48 13.76 10.16 11.99
N ASN A 49 12.83 9.28 11.65
CA ASN A 49 12.18 8.37 12.59
C ASN A 49 13.05 7.11 12.83
N GLY A 50 13.92 7.17 13.85
CA GLY A 50 14.88 6.10 14.14
C GLY A 50 14.23 4.79 14.55
N GLU A 51 13.08 4.82 15.22
CA GLU A 51 12.35 3.61 15.62
C GLU A 51 11.80 2.89 14.38
N GLN A 52 11.08 3.60 13.53
CA GLN A 52 10.49 3.02 12.33
C GLN A 52 11.55 2.58 11.32
N PHE A 53 12.64 3.35 11.19
CA PHE A 53 13.81 2.96 10.41
C PHE A 53 14.40 1.62 10.90
N SER A 54 14.59 1.46 12.22
CA SER A 54 15.12 0.24 12.81
C SER A 54 14.19 -0.95 12.59
N ASN A 55 12.88 -0.75 12.73
CA ASN A 55 11.86 -1.75 12.45
C ASN A 55 11.86 -2.18 10.98
N ALA A 56 11.89 -1.23 10.06
CA ALA A 56 11.91 -1.51 8.63
C ALA A 56 13.22 -2.22 8.19
N MET A 57 14.37 -1.79 8.73
CA MET A 57 15.66 -2.44 8.50
C MET A 57 15.67 -3.87 9.06
N GLY A 58 15.19 -4.07 10.28
CA GLY A 58 15.06 -5.39 10.90
C GLY A 58 14.17 -6.34 10.07
N ARG A 59 13.04 -5.83 9.57
CA ARG A 59 12.17 -6.58 8.65
C ARG A 59 12.87 -6.93 7.35
N LEU A 60 13.57 -5.98 6.75
CA LEU A 60 14.33 -6.22 5.52
C LEU A 60 15.34 -7.35 5.71
N LEU A 61 16.15 -7.30 6.77
CA LEU A 61 17.18 -8.29 7.04
C LEU A 61 16.59 -9.68 7.35
N LEU A 62 15.61 -9.77 8.26
CA LEU A 62 15.00 -11.04 8.65
C LEU A 62 14.22 -11.68 7.50
N ASN A 63 13.46 -10.92 6.74
CA ASN A 63 12.69 -11.45 5.63
C ASN A 63 13.57 -11.84 4.43
N THR A 64 14.78 -11.27 4.32
CA THR A 64 15.78 -11.73 3.34
C THR A 64 16.17 -13.20 3.60
N LEU A 65 16.25 -13.64 4.85
CA LEU A 65 16.53 -15.05 5.20
C LEU A 65 15.40 -15.99 4.73
N GLY A 66 14.17 -15.47 4.67
CA GLY A 66 12.99 -16.17 4.15
C GLY A 66 12.73 -15.94 2.65
N LEU A 67 13.72 -15.42 1.91
CA LEU A 67 13.60 -15.06 0.48
C LEU A 67 12.43 -14.11 0.19
N GLY A 68 12.02 -13.30 1.17
CA GLY A 68 10.88 -12.40 1.07
C GLY A 68 9.50 -13.07 1.09
N VAL A 69 9.43 -14.38 0.96
CA VAL A 69 8.16 -15.15 0.93
C VAL A 69 7.68 -15.47 2.36
N LEU A 70 8.63 -15.77 3.26
CA LEU A 70 8.35 -16.01 4.67
C LEU A 70 8.48 -14.69 5.44
N ASP A 71 7.46 -14.37 6.22
CA ASP A 71 7.47 -13.17 7.08
C ASP A 71 8.05 -13.49 8.46
N ILE A 72 9.35 -13.74 8.50
CA ILE A 72 10.10 -14.05 9.73
C ILE A 72 10.06 -12.87 10.70
N ALA A 73 10.05 -11.64 10.19
CA ALA A 73 9.99 -10.45 11.01
C ALA A 73 8.69 -10.34 11.81
N SER A 74 7.57 -10.81 11.29
CA SER A 74 6.30 -10.86 12.03
C SER A 74 6.32 -11.89 13.15
N GLU A 75 7.00 -13.02 12.98
CA GLU A 75 7.23 -13.99 14.05
C GLU A 75 8.12 -13.39 15.17
N ALA A 76 9.06 -12.54 14.82
CA ALA A 76 9.87 -11.75 15.75
C ALA A 76 9.11 -10.54 16.34
N LYS A 77 7.80 -10.40 16.11
CA LYS A 77 6.94 -9.31 16.58
C LYS A 77 7.36 -7.90 16.11
N ILE A 78 8.11 -7.80 15.04
CA ILE A 78 8.45 -6.51 14.44
C ILE A 78 7.21 -6.01 13.65
N PRO A 79 6.67 -4.83 13.96
CA PRO A 79 5.46 -4.33 13.34
C PRO A 79 5.65 -4.13 11.83
N ARG A 80 4.59 -4.41 11.06
CA ARG A 80 4.56 -4.17 9.63
C ARG A 80 4.11 -2.73 9.39
N LEU A 81 5.07 -1.88 9.10
CA LEU A 81 4.87 -0.47 8.84
C LEU A 81 5.16 -0.18 7.37
N HIS A 82 4.46 0.77 6.83
CA HIS A 82 4.62 1.22 5.46
C HIS A 82 4.47 2.74 5.42
N THR A 83 5.30 3.37 4.62
CA THR A 83 5.26 4.82 4.39
C THR A 83 5.42 5.13 2.90
N ASN A 84 5.18 6.37 2.53
CA ASN A 84 5.29 6.84 1.17
C ASN A 84 5.84 8.27 1.10
N VAL A 85 6.23 8.71 -0.10
CA VAL A 85 6.77 10.06 -0.30
C VAL A 85 5.78 11.15 0.12
N GLY A 86 4.47 10.93 -0.09
CA GLY A 86 3.44 11.89 0.33
C GLY A 86 3.37 12.08 1.84
N GLU A 87 3.51 11.00 2.62
CA GLU A 87 3.60 11.03 4.08
C GLU A 87 4.91 11.71 4.53
N THR A 88 6.04 11.36 3.91
CA THR A 88 7.33 12.01 4.17
C THR A 88 7.27 13.52 3.94
N MET A 89 6.67 13.96 2.85
CA MET A 89 6.42 15.39 2.60
C MET A 89 5.53 16.01 3.67
N GLY A 90 4.52 15.28 4.16
CA GLY A 90 3.64 15.73 5.24
C GLY A 90 4.37 15.91 6.56
N HIS A 91 5.22 14.95 6.93
CA HIS A 91 6.10 15.06 8.10
C HIS A 91 7.04 16.27 8.01
N TRP A 92 7.48 16.65 6.82
CA TRP A 92 8.26 17.87 6.59
C TRP A 92 7.42 19.16 6.53
N GLY A 93 6.11 19.07 6.85
CA GLY A 93 5.21 20.23 6.93
C GLY A 93 4.61 20.66 5.60
N VAL A 94 4.74 19.89 4.53
CA VAL A 94 4.08 20.22 3.26
C VAL A 94 2.56 20.02 3.41
N PRO A 95 1.74 21.06 3.14
CA PRO A 95 0.30 20.97 3.30
C PRO A 95 -0.34 19.99 2.33
N PRO A 96 -1.49 19.37 2.67
CA PRO A 96 -2.14 18.37 1.83
C PRO A 96 -2.59 18.91 0.46
N GLY A 97 -2.94 20.21 0.39
CA GLY A 97 -3.51 20.80 -0.82
C GLY A 97 -4.95 20.32 -1.10
N PRO A 98 -5.50 20.63 -2.28
CA PRO A 98 -6.85 20.24 -2.66
C PRO A 98 -6.97 18.72 -2.84
N TYR A 99 -8.18 18.22 -2.60
CA TYR A 99 -8.51 16.82 -2.93
C TYR A 99 -8.65 16.63 -4.43
N VAL A 100 -7.96 15.65 -4.99
CA VAL A 100 -7.97 15.32 -6.41
C VAL A 100 -8.33 13.85 -6.61
N VAL A 101 -9.01 13.56 -7.69
CA VAL A 101 -9.35 12.19 -8.09
C VAL A 101 -8.74 11.92 -9.45
N LEU A 102 -7.80 10.98 -9.51
CA LEU A 102 -7.18 10.57 -10.76
C LEU A 102 -7.72 9.22 -11.21
N PRO A 103 -7.89 9.04 -12.54
CA PRO A 103 -8.16 7.71 -13.08
C PRO A 103 -7.04 6.73 -12.64
N ILE A 104 -7.41 5.51 -12.26
CA ILE A 104 -6.51 4.43 -11.85
C ILE A 104 -5.86 4.67 -10.46
N LEU A 105 -5.34 5.86 -10.17
CA LEU A 105 -4.68 6.19 -8.90
C LEU A 105 -5.65 6.45 -7.74
N GLY A 106 -6.94 6.66 -8.06
CA GLY A 106 -7.96 6.94 -7.05
C GLY A 106 -7.95 8.37 -6.54
N GLY A 107 -8.59 8.59 -5.38
CA GLY A 107 -8.66 9.88 -4.71
C GLY A 107 -7.57 10.05 -3.65
N GLY A 108 -7.27 11.31 -3.33
CA GLY A 108 -6.34 11.69 -2.28
C GLY A 108 -6.04 13.18 -2.31
N SER A 109 -5.30 13.69 -1.34
CA SER A 109 -4.79 15.05 -1.39
C SER A 109 -3.80 15.22 -2.54
N LEU A 110 -3.58 16.45 -2.98
CA LEU A 110 -2.58 16.74 -4.02
C LEU A 110 -1.19 16.23 -3.61
N ARG A 111 -0.81 16.41 -2.33
CA ARG A 111 0.44 15.89 -1.75
C ARG A 111 0.51 14.37 -1.86
N ALA A 112 -0.50 13.64 -1.39
CA ALA A 112 -0.52 12.18 -1.43
C ALA A 112 -0.50 11.65 -2.87
N THR A 113 -1.21 12.30 -3.78
CA THR A 113 -1.25 11.94 -5.20
C THR A 113 0.10 12.15 -5.88
N THR A 114 0.75 13.28 -5.61
CA THR A 114 2.11 13.56 -6.09
C THR A 114 3.10 12.55 -5.50
N GLY A 115 2.99 12.26 -4.19
CA GLY A 115 3.79 11.24 -3.52
C GLY A 115 3.69 9.87 -4.19
N LYS A 116 2.49 9.40 -4.49
CA LYS A 116 2.27 8.12 -5.21
C LYS A 116 2.93 8.10 -6.60
N MET A 117 2.94 9.23 -7.32
CA MET A 117 3.63 9.32 -8.61
C MET A 117 5.14 9.20 -8.47
N VAL A 118 5.70 9.85 -7.45
CA VAL A 118 7.13 9.80 -7.13
C VAL A 118 7.52 8.40 -6.64
N ASP A 119 6.75 7.79 -5.73
CA ASP A 119 6.97 6.43 -5.26
C ASP A 119 7.04 5.43 -6.42
N ARG A 120 6.18 5.60 -7.41
CA ARG A 120 6.17 4.74 -8.59
C ARG A 120 7.47 4.84 -9.39
N GLN A 121 8.11 6.01 -9.45
CA GLN A 121 9.39 6.20 -10.11
C GLN A 121 10.55 5.56 -9.34
N PHE A 122 10.51 5.60 -8.01
CA PHE A 122 11.55 5.03 -7.14
C PHE A 122 11.30 3.56 -6.78
N SER A 123 10.17 2.99 -7.20
CA SER A 123 9.88 1.58 -6.98
C SER A 123 10.99 0.71 -7.58
N VAL A 124 11.45 -0.28 -6.80
CA VAL A 124 12.43 -1.29 -7.24
C VAL A 124 11.93 -2.00 -8.50
N GLN A 125 10.60 -2.15 -8.63
CA GLN A 125 9.94 -2.77 -9.77
C GLN A 125 10.23 -2.06 -11.11
N ASN A 126 10.43 -0.75 -11.11
CA ASN A 126 10.75 0.01 -12.33
C ASN A 126 12.11 -0.34 -12.97
N ARG A 127 12.92 -1.14 -12.28
CA ARG A 127 14.22 -1.62 -12.77
C ARG A 127 14.15 -3.02 -13.37
N TRP A 128 12.97 -3.63 -13.35
CA TRP A 128 12.71 -4.94 -13.95
C TRP A 128 12.22 -4.80 -15.38
N ASP A 129 12.24 -5.90 -16.10
CA ASP A 129 11.63 -5.97 -17.43
C ASP A 129 10.14 -5.61 -17.35
N ASP A 130 9.63 -4.96 -18.39
CA ASP A 130 8.25 -4.44 -18.43
C ASP A 130 7.21 -5.54 -18.14
N GLU A 131 7.47 -6.77 -18.59
CA GLU A 131 6.58 -7.92 -18.37
C GLU A 131 6.51 -8.32 -16.89
N LEU A 132 7.65 -8.40 -16.20
CA LEU A 132 7.71 -8.69 -14.77
C LEU A 132 7.07 -7.57 -13.95
N ASN A 133 7.36 -6.33 -14.29
CA ASN A 133 6.80 -5.17 -13.61
C ASN A 133 5.27 -5.14 -13.74
N MET A 134 4.73 -5.40 -14.93
CA MET A 134 3.29 -5.46 -15.16
C MET A 134 2.64 -6.61 -14.38
N THR A 135 3.26 -7.78 -14.36
CA THR A 135 2.77 -8.96 -13.63
C THR A 135 2.72 -8.71 -12.13
N VAL A 136 3.78 -8.19 -11.54
CA VAL A 136 3.86 -7.90 -10.09
C VAL A 136 2.88 -6.77 -9.72
N SER A 137 2.75 -5.75 -10.56
CA SER A 137 1.79 -4.67 -10.35
C SER A 137 0.33 -5.17 -10.40
N ALA A 138 0.03 -6.07 -11.33
CA ALA A 138 -1.29 -6.69 -11.41
C ALA A 138 -1.59 -7.56 -10.17
N LEU A 139 -0.64 -8.36 -9.72
CA LEU A 139 -0.76 -9.16 -8.49
C LEU A 139 -0.96 -8.28 -7.26
N ASP A 140 -0.24 -7.16 -7.15
CA ASP A 140 -0.38 -6.20 -6.05
C ASP A 140 -1.79 -5.58 -5.99
N VAL A 141 -2.33 -5.20 -7.15
CA VAL A 141 -3.69 -4.67 -7.25
C VAL A 141 -4.72 -5.73 -6.85
N ILE A 142 -4.55 -6.98 -7.30
CA ILE A 142 -5.45 -8.09 -7.00
C ILE A 142 -5.38 -8.44 -5.50
N ASP A 143 -4.18 -8.56 -4.93
CA ASP A 143 -4.00 -8.88 -3.50
C ASP A 143 -4.55 -7.76 -2.60
N THR A 144 -4.30 -6.52 -2.96
CA THR A 144 -4.89 -5.36 -2.27
C THR A 144 -6.41 -5.40 -2.35
N ARG A 145 -6.99 -5.63 -3.53
CA ARG A 145 -8.47 -5.69 -3.70
C ARG A 145 -9.09 -6.84 -2.92
N LYS A 146 -8.43 -7.99 -2.86
CA LYS A 146 -8.85 -9.13 -2.05
C LYS A 146 -9.00 -8.77 -0.57
N GLN A 147 -8.08 -7.98 -0.01
CA GLN A 147 -8.15 -7.56 1.39
C GLN A 147 -9.40 -6.74 1.69
N PHE A 148 -9.92 -6.00 0.70
CA PHE A 148 -11.14 -5.20 0.83
C PHE A 148 -12.45 -5.96 0.56
N LEU A 149 -12.41 -7.18 0.01
CA LEU A 149 -13.64 -7.94 -0.31
C LEU A 149 -14.56 -8.13 0.89
N LYS A 150 -14.00 -8.36 2.08
CA LYS A 150 -14.77 -8.53 3.31
C LYS A 150 -15.44 -7.25 3.80
N THR A 151 -14.85 -6.10 3.47
CA THR A 151 -15.30 -4.78 3.92
C THR A 151 -16.36 -4.18 2.97
N ASP A 152 -16.39 -4.61 1.71
CA ASP A 152 -17.33 -4.13 0.69
C ASP A 152 -18.80 -4.22 1.13
N ASN A 153 -19.18 -5.34 1.73
CA ASN A 153 -20.57 -5.57 2.15
C ASN A 153 -20.99 -4.66 3.31
N LEU A 154 -20.05 -4.28 4.18
CA LEU A 154 -20.28 -3.36 5.29
C LEU A 154 -20.39 -1.92 4.81
N MET A 155 -19.57 -1.54 3.86
CA MET A 155 -19.55 -0.17 3.30
C MET A 155 -20.81 0.15 2.51
N THR A 156 -21.29 -0.76 1.68
CA THR A 156 -22.46 -0.54 0.82
C THR A 156 -23.76 -0.32 1.61
N SER A 157 -23.85 -0.83 2.86
CA SER A 157 -25.05 -0.72 3.69
C SER A 157 -25.18 0.58 4.49
N ILE A 158 -24.10 1.37 4.59
CA ILE A 158 -24.02 2.53 5.52
C ILE A 158 -24.01 3.88 4.79
N MET A 159 -23.76 3.91 3.48
CA MET A 159 -23.49 5.15 2.76
C MET A 159 -24.72 5.77 2.11
N LEU A 160 -25.12 6.95 2.60
CA LEU A 160 -26.05 7.86 1.93
C LEU A 160 -25.36 8.72 0.85
N ASP A 161 -24.09 9.14 1.07
CA ASP A 161 -23.25 9.85 0.12
C ASP A 161 -21.83 9.23 0.08
N GLU A 162 -21.62 8.37 -0.93
CA GLU A 162 -20.39 7.61 -1.11
C GLU A 162 -19.17 8.53 -1.35
N TYR A 163 -19.34 9.64 -2.06
CA TYR A 163 -18.22 10.51 -2.41
C TYR A 163 -17.68 11.30 -1.21
N SER A 164 -18.56 12.00 -0.50
CA SER A 164 -18.17 12.78 0.67
C SER A 164 -17.55 11.90 1.75
N PHE A 165 -18.15 10.75 2.00
CA PHE A 165 -17.66 9.79 3.00
C PHE A 165 -16.26 9.24 2.65
N VAL A 166 -16.05 8.79 1.42
CA VAL A 166 -14.74 8.26 0.98
C VAL A 166 -13.67 9.35 1.00
N ARG A 167 -14.00 10.57 0.55
CA ARG A 167 -13.09 11.72 0.60
C ARG A 167 -12.65 12.02 2.02
N ASP A 168 -13.59 12.11 2.94
CA ASP A 168 -13.31 12.50 4.32
C ASP A 168 -12.50 11.43 5.06
N ILE A 169 -12.81 10.14 4.83
CA ILE A 169 -12.01 9.02 5.36
C ILE A 169 -10.58 9.04 4.81
N LEU A 170 -10.40 9.26 3.52
CA LEU A 170 -9.06 9.28 2.92
C LEU A 170 -8.21 10.42 3.46
N LEU A 171 -8.78 11.62 3.56
CA LEU A 171 -8.08 12.79 4.12
C LEU A 171 -7.75 12.60 5.61
N GLN A 172 -8.68 12.04 6.38
CA GLN A 172 -8.48 11.74 7.80
C GLN A 172 -7.40 10.67 7.99
N ARG A 173 -7.39 9.63 7.16
CA ARG A 173 -6.36 8.60 7.19
C ARG A 173 -4.98 9.17 6.85
N GLU A 174 -4.88 10.00 5.82
CA GLU A 174 -3.62 10.68 5.47
C GLU A 174 -3.07 11.52 6.64
N GLN A 175 -3.96 12.23 7.36
CA GLN A 175 -3.57 13.01 8.53
C GLN A 175 -3.08 12.13 9.68
N GLN A 176 -3.81 11.06 10.00
CA GLN A 176 -3.44 10.12 11.05
C GLN A 176 -2.11 9.40 10.75
N GLN A 177 -1.84 9.08 9.47
CA GLN A 177 -0.57 8.45 9.09
C GLN A 177 0.62 9.37 9.37
N ILE A 178 0.47 10.69 9.19
CA ILE A 178 1.53 11.67 9.50
C ILE A 178 1.69 11.82 11.01
N GLU A 179 0.59 11.95 11.75
CA GLU A 179 0.62 12.06 13.22
C GLU A 179 1.26 10.84 13.90
N ASN A 180 1.16 9.67 13.32
CA ASN A 180 1.81 8.45 13.81
C ASN A 180 3.31 8.37 13.47
N LEU A 181 3.85 9.31 12.69
CA LEU A 181 5.27 9.39 12.35
C LEU A 181 6.04 10.28 13.34
N ASP A 182 5.34 11.14 14.08
CA ASP A 182 5.91 12.01 15.12
C ASP A 182 6.00 11.25 16.46
#